data_480231b3f200e9e006e6bcaf0cea7097
#
_entry.id   480231b3f200e9e006e6bcaf0cea7097
#
_cell.length_a   1.000
_cell.length_b   1.000
_cell.length_c   1.000
_cell.angle_alpha   90.00
_cell.angle_beta   90.00
_cell.angle_gamma   90.00
#
_symmetry.space_group_name_H-M   'P 1'
#
loop_
_entity.id
_entity.type
_entity.pdbx_description
1 polymer ?
#
loop_
_entity_poly.entity_id
_entity_poly.type
_entity_poly.pdbx_seq_one_letter_code
_entity_poly.pdbx_strand_id
1 'polypeptide(L)' 'MNDERVMDLIVDIYNNMNDEDKAGFTLETAKEMVKDQIEIDFSHGREPLEYDPQFFYEAISEFIQQDAEEEN' A
#
# COMPACT_ATOMS: atom_id res chain seq x y z
N MET A 1 -8.64 -9.25 -14.32
CA MET A 1 -8.85 -8.27 -13.28
C MET A 1 -7.60 -8.11 -12.46
N ASN A 2 -7.38 -6.90 -11.94
CA ASN A 2 -6.09 -6.54 -11.34
C ASN A 2 -6.05 -6.69 -9.82
N ASP A 3 -7.08 -7.29 -9.23
CA ASP A 3 -7.20 -7.37 -7.77
C ASP A 3 -6.05 -8.12 -7.13
N GLU A 4 -5.62 -9.24 -7.72
CA GLU A 4 -4.49 -10.01 -7.21
C GLU A 4 -3.18 -9.23 -7.29
N ARG A 5 -2.98 -8.50 -8.40
CA ARG A 5 -1.79 -7.68 -8.57
C ARG A 5 -1.76 -6.52 -7.59
N VAL A 6 -2.93 -5.92 -7.35
CA VAL A 6 -3.07 -4.84 -6.36
C VAL A 6 -2.75 -5.36 -4.97
N MET A 7 -3.29 -6.52 -4.61
CA MET A 7 -3.02 -7.12 -3.29
C MET A 7 -1.55 -7.50 -3.13
N ASP A 8 -0.92 -8.06 -4.17
CA ASP A 8 0.50 -8.37 -4.15
C ASP A 8 1.33 -7.11 -3.93
N LEU A 9 0.97 -6.02 -4.59
CA LEU A 9 1.66 -4.74 -4.42
C LEU A 9 1.49 -4.20 -2.99
N ILE A 10 0.28 -4.30 -2.45
CA ILE A 10 -0.01 -3.87 -1.08
C ILE A 10 0.84 -4.66 -0.07
N VAL A 11 0.89 -5.98 -0.22
CA VAL A 11 1.69 -6.84 0.65
C VAL A 11 3.18 -6.51 0.54
N ASP A 12 3.67 -6.30 -0.67
CA ASP A 12 5.06 -5.89 -0.90
C ASP A 12 5.39 -4.59 -0.19
N ILE A 13 4.53 -3.59 -0.34
CA ILE A 13 4.73 -2.29 0.30
C ILE A 13 4.73 -2.44 1.81
N TYR A 14 3.77 -3.20 2.34
CA TYR A 14 3.68 -3.44 3.78
C TYR A 14 4.95 -4.10 4.32
N ASN A 15 5.43 -5.13 3.62
CA ASN A 15 6.61 -5.88 4.06
C ASN A 15 7.89 -5.04 4.02
N ASN A 16 7.92 -4.01 3.19
CA ASN A 16 9.06 -3.10 3.07
C ASN A 16 8.96 -1.90 4.03
N MET A 17 7.82 -1.72 4.68
CA MET A 17 7.64 -0.64 5.65
C MET A 17 8.36 -0.97 6.96
N ASN A 18 9.02 0.04 7.54
CA ASN A 18 9.59 -0.10 8.87
C ASN A 18 8.53 0.26 9.92
N ASP A 19 8.85 0.05 11.20
CA ASP A 19 7.92 0.31 12.30
C ASP A 19 7.51 1.77 12.38
N GLU A 20 8.43 2.66 12.08
CA GLU A 20 8.17 4.10 12.09
C GLU A 20 7.15 4.49 11.02
N ASP A 21 7.32 3.95 9.81
CA ASP A 21 6.38 4.20 8.71
C ASP A 21 5.01 3.60 9.00
N LYS A 22 4.97 2.41 9.58
CA LYS A 22 3.71 1.78 9.98
C LYS A 22 2.97 2.62 11.01
N ALA A 23 3.68 3.15 11.99
CA ALA A 23 3.08 3.97 13.05
C ALA A 23 2.52 5.28 12.51
N GLY A 24 3.16 5.86 11.49
CA GLY A 24 2.74 7.13 10.89
C GLY A 24 1.86 7.00 9.66
N PHE A 25 1.37 5.79 9.37
CA PHE A 25 0.60 5.56 8.15
C PHE A 25 -0.79 6.18 8.27
N THR A 26 -1.12 7.08 7.34
CA THR A 26 -2.41 7.78 7.29
C THR A 26 -2.98 7.71 5.88
N LEU A 27 -4.23 8.16 5.73
CA LEU A 27 -4.86 8.23 4.42
C LEU A 27 -4.07 9.15 3.47
N GLU A 28 -3.53 10.23 3.98
CA GLU A 28 -2.71 11.14 3.18
C GLU A 28 -1.46 10.44 2.66
N THR A 29 -0.80 9.67 3.53
CA THR A 29 0.36 8.87 3.14
C THR A 29 -0.02 7.86 2.07
N ALA A 30 -1.16 7.20 2.24
CA ALA A 30 -1.66 6.24 1.26
C ALA A 30 -1.87 6.89 -0.11
N LYS A 31 -2.47 8.07 -0.12
CA LYS A 31 -2.69 8.81 -1.37
C LYS A 31 -1.39 9.16 -2.08
N GLU A 32 -0.38 9.58 -1.33
CA GLU A 32 0.93 9.90 -1.89
C GLU A 32 1.61 8.65 -2.46
N MET A 33 1.56 7.54 -1.73
CA MET A 33 2.15 6.27 -2.19
C MET A 33 1.49 5.79 -3.47
N VAL A 34 0.16 5.85 -3.54
CA VAL A 34 -0.58 5.47 -4.73
C VAL A 34 -0.17 6.33 -5.92
N LYS A 35 -0.10 7.64 -5.70
CA LYS A 35 0.30 8.59 -6.74
C LYS A 35 1.71 8.30 -7.24
N ASP A 36 2.64 8.09 -6.33
CA ASP A 36 4.03 7.79 -6.67
C ASP A 36 4.14 6.49 -7.47
N GLN A 37 3.39 5.47 -7.07
CA GLN A 37 3.40 4.18 -7.77
C GLN A 37 2.86 4.33 -9.19
N ILE A 38 1.81 5.11 -9.38
CA ILE A 38 1.25 5.37 -10.70
C ILE A 38 2.29 6.07 -11.58
N GLU A 39 3.00 7.06 -11.04
CA GLU A 39 4.04 7.77 -11.76
C GLU A 39 5.20 6.84 -12.15
N ILE A 40 5.60 5.96 -11.24
CA ILE A 40 6.67 4.98 -11.49
C ILE A 40 6.26 4.04 -12.61
N ASP A 41 5.05 3.49 -12.56
CA ASP A 41 4.55 2.58 -13.57
C ASP A 41 4.49 3.26 -14.95
N PHE A 42 4.04 4.50 -14.97
CA PHE A 42 3.96 5.28 -16.20
C PHE A 42 5.37 5.53 -16.79
N SER A 43 6.33 5.86 -15.92
CA SER A 43 7.72 6.09 -16.34
C SER A 43 8.37 4.85 -16.94
N HIS A 44 7.99 3.68 -16.47
CA HIS A 44 8.52 2.41 -16.97
C HIS A 44 7.74 1.86 -18.17
N GLY A 45 6.77 2.61 -18.67
CA GLY A 45 5.97 2.19 -19.81
C GLY A 45 4.98 1.10 -19.49
N ARG A 46 4.67 0.88 -18.22
CA ARG A 46 3.67 -0.08 -17.76
C ARG A 46 2.31 0.58 -17.66
N GLU A 47 1.27 -0.21 -17.80
CA GLU A 47 -0.08 0.29 -17.51
C GLU A 47 -0.20 0.48 -16.01
N PRO A 48 -0.60 1.69 -15.54
CA PRO A 48 -0.77 1.91 -14.12
C PRO A 48 -1.89 1.02 -13.57
N LEU A 49 -1.67 0.47 -12.38
CA LEU A 49 -2.70 -0.28 -11.69
C LEU A 49 -3.78 0.68 -11.22
N GLU A 50 -5.04 0.35 -11.55
CA GLU A 50 -6.15 1.15 -11.07
C GLU A 50 -6.57 0.63 -9.69
N TYR A 51 -6.38 1.47 -8.68
CA TYR A 51 -6.87 1.16 -7.35
C TYR A 51 -7.14 2.46 -6.59
N ASP A 52 -8.06 2.34 -5.61
CA ASP A 52 -8.52 3.47 -4.81
C ASP A 52 -7.56 3.67 -3.63
N PRO A 53 -7.10 4.90 -3.38
CA PRO A 53 -6.28 5.18 -2.19
C PRO A 53 -6.96 4.76 -0.88
N GLN A 54 -8.28 4.87 -0.80
CA GLN A 54 -9.02 4.44 0.38
C GLN A 54 -8.88 2.93 0.59
N PHE A 55 -9.02 2.15 -0.48
CA PHE A 55 -8.84 0.69 -0.42
C PHE A 55 -7.42 0.35 0.02
N PHE A 56 -6.42 1.01 -0.55
CA PHE A 56 -5.02 0.82 -0.20
C PHE A 56 -4.79 1.10 1.29
N TYR A 57 -5.31 2.21 1.77
CA TYR A 57 -5.18 2.59 3.17
C TYR A 57 -5.82 1.56 4.10
N GLU A 58 -7.03 1.13 3.78
CA GLU A 58 -7.73 0.14 4.59
C GLU A 58 -6.99 -1.19 4.64
N ALA A 59 -6.46 -1.65 3.52
CA ALA A 59 -5.71 -2.90 3.45
C ALA A 59 -4.44 -2.83 4.30
N ILE A 60 -3.66 -1.77 4.18
CA ILE A 60 -2.44 -1.59 4.97
C ILE A 60 -2.78 -1.46 6.46
N SER A 61 -3.86 -0.75 6.78
CA SER A 61 -4.29 -0.59 8.18
C SER A 61 -4.65 -1.95 8.80
N GLU A 62 -5.28 -2.83 8.05
CA GLU A 62 -5.57 -4.18 8.52
C GLU A 62 -4.29 -4.96 8.79
N PHE A 63 -3.32 -4.88 7.90
CA PHE A 63 -2.02 -5.54 8.10
C PHE A 63 -1.34 -5.02 9.36
N ILE A 64 -1.38 -3.71 9.59
CA ILE A 64 -0.78 -3.10 10.77
C ILE A 64 -1.47 -3.62 12.05
N GLN A 65 -2.81 -3.70 12.03
CA GLN A 65 -3.56 -4.22 13.17
C GLN A 65 -3.23 -5.67 13.46
N GLN A 66 -3.16 -6.51 12.43
CA GLN A 66 -2.83 -7.92 12.58
C GLN A 66 -1.43 -8.11 13.15
N ASP A 67 -0.47 -7.32 12.66
CA ASP A 67 0.91 -7.37 13.14
C ASP A 67 0.98 -6.98 14.62
N ALA A 68 0.24 -5.95 15.02
CA ALA A 68 0.19 -5.52 16.42
C ALA A 68 -0.44 -6.59 17.31
N GLU A 69 -1.47 -7.29 16.82
CA GLU A 69 -2.11 -8.37 17.57
C GLU A 69 -1.20 -9.58 17.73
N GLU A 70 -0.39 -9.88 16.73
CA GLU A 70 0.54 -11.02 16.78
C GLU A 70 1.67 -10.80 17.78
N GLU A 71 2.03 -9.58 18.07
CA GLU A 71 3.09 -9.25 19.03
C GLU A 71 2.65 -9.44 20.48
N ASN A 72 1.41 -9.65 20.72
CA ASN A 72 0.87 -9.93 22.05
C ASN A 72 0.65 -11.42 22.24
#